data_4253645f67abf2b67e400d445a1112fd
#
_entry.id   4253645f67abf2b67e400d445a1112fd
#
_cell.length_a   1.000
_cell.length_b   1.000
_cell.length_c   1.000
_cell.angle_alpha   90.00
_cell.angle_beta   90.00
_cell.angle_gamma   90.00
#
_symmetry.space_group_name_H-M   'P 1'
#
loop_
_entity.id
_entity.type
_entity.pdbx_description
1 polymer ?
#
loop_
_entity_poly.entity_id
_entity_poly.type
_entity_poly.pdbx_seq_one_letter_code
_entity_poly.pdbx_strand_id
1 'polypeptide(L)'
;MSVTIAMPRMSTDPELTTAQSKYVESLARAGASVRWVELADPDKAVAEALECAGLLLPGGGDIEPSLFGQERIPACGEPNPLRDAAEPKLLHAFLAAGKPILGICRGIQVLNAFLGGELYQDIKPL
;
A
#
# COMPACT_ATOMS: atom_id res chain seq x y z
N MET A 1 1.16 20.40 16.46
CA MET A 1 1.12 20.27 14.99
C MET A 1 0.50 18.95 14.61
N SER A 2 -0.47 18.96 13.72
CA SER A 2 -1.01 17.72 13.20
C SER A 2 -0.17 17.22 12.04
N VAL A 3 0.04 15.91 12.00
CA VAL A 3 0.76 15.23 10.93
C VAL A 3 -0.29 14.48 10.11
N THR A 4 -0.22 14.59 8.80
CA THR A 4 -1.11 13.86 7.89
C THR A 4 -0.33 12.79 7.14
N ILE A 5 -0.86 11.57 7.18
CA ILE A 5 -0.28 10.41 6.53
C ILE A 5 -1.17 10.01 5.35
N ALA A 6 -0.57 9.88 4.18
CA ALA A 6 -1.27 9.39 2.99
C ALA A 6 -1.43 7.88 3.07
N MET A 7 -2.63 7.39 2.76
CA MET A 7 -2.90 5.96 2.62
C MET A 7 -3.64 5.69 1.32
N PRO A 8 -3.19 4.71 0.53
CA PRO A 8 -3.97 4.22 -0.59
C PRO A 8 -5.31 3.68 -0.09
N ARG A 9 -6.40 4.02 -0.75
CA ARG A 9 -7.70 3.46 -0.40
C ARG A 9 -7.70 1.97 -0.67
N MET A 10 -7.98 1.20 0.37
CA MET A 10 -7.94 -0.27 0.29
C MET A 10 -9.10 -0.83 -0.54
N SER A 11 -10.31 -0.32 -0.30
CA SER A 11 -11.51 -0.79 -0.98
C SER A 11 -12.69 0.11 -0.63
N THR A 12 -13.71 0.09 -1.49
CA THR A 12 -15.03 0.65 -1.17
C THR A 12 -15.98 -0.39 -0.58
N ASP A 13 -15.52 -1.64 -0.45
CA ASP A 13 -16.31 -2.73 0.13
C ASP A 13 -16.57 -2.46 1.63
N PRO A 14 -17.83 -2.45 2.08
CA PRO A 14 -18.17 -2.24 3.49
C PRO A 14 -17.50 -3.21 4.46
N GLU A 15 -17.23 -4.44 4.05
CA GLU A 15 -16.57 -5.44 4.89
C GLU A 15 -15.12 -5.05 5.23
N LEU A 16 -14.46 -4.32 4.35
CA LEU A 16 -13.10 -3.86 4.55
C LEU A 16 -13.01 -2.50 5.26
N THR A 17 -14.15 -1.84 5.48
CA THR A 17 -14.21 -0.56 6.17
C THR A 17 -13.71 -0.67 7.62
N THR A 18 -14.00 -1.79 8.29
CA THR A 18 -13.55 -2.04 9.65
C THR A 18 -12.01 -2.07 9.74
N ALA A 19 -11.35 -2.75 8.80
CA ALA A 19 -9.89 -2.78 8.75
C ALA A 19 -9.31 -1.38 8.52
N GLN A 20 -9.91 -0.62 7.62
CA GLN A 20 -9.51 0.76 7.34
C GLN A 20 -9.64 1.64 8.59
N SER A 21 -10.72 1.49 9.35
CA SER A 21 -10.95 2.22 10.59
C SER A 21 -9.87 1.97 11.64
N LYS A 22 -9.36 0.75 11.72
CA LYS A 22 -8.29 0.40 12.67
C LYS A 22 -6.99 1.13 12.37
N TYR A 23 -6.64 1.30 11.10
CA TYR A 23 -5.47 2.09 10.71
C TYR A 23 -5.65 3.56 11.12
N VAL A 24 -6.82 4.12 10.85
CA VAL A 24 -7.14 5.50 11.21
C VAL A 24 -7.03 5.71 12.73
N GLU A 25 -7.60 4.80 13.52
CA GLU A 25 -7.54 4.85 14.99
C GLU A 25 -6.11 4.77 15.51
N SER A 26 -5.31 3.85 14.96
CA SER A 26 -3.92 3.67 15.38
C SER A 26 -3.09 4.92 15.10
N LEU A 27 -3.26 5.54 13.94
CA LEU A 27 -2.57 6.77 13.59
C LEU A 27 -3.04 7.95 14.45
N ALA A 28 -4.34 8.02 14.75
CA ALA A 28 -4.88 9.06 15.63
C ALA A 28 -4.28 8.99 17.03
N ARG A 29 -4.08 7.81 17.58
CA ARG A 29 -3.40 7.62 18.87
C ARG A 29 -1.96 8.12 18.86
N ALA A 30 -1.31 8.08 17.71
CA ALA A 30 0.04 8.58 17.54
C ALA A 30 0.10 10.07 17.17
N GLY A 31 -1.05 10.76 17.13
CA GLY A 31 -1.12 12.18 16.79
C GLY A 31 -1.19 12.48 15.30
N ALA A 32 -1.54 11.50 14.47
CA ALA A 32 -1.62 11.67 13.04
C ALA A 32 -3.05 11.52 12.51
N SER A 33 -3.33 12.18 11.40
CA SER A 33 -4.57 12.00 10.64
C SER A 33 -4.28 11.30 9.31
N VAL A 34 -5.29 10.66 8.75
CA VAL A 34 -5.19 9.94 7.47
C VAL A 34 -5.79 10.77 6.36
N ARG A 35 -5.09 10.84 5.24
CA ARG A 35 -5.64 11.30 3.97
C ARG A 35 -5.72 10.10 3.03
N TRP A 36 -6.94 9.68 2.72
CA TRP A 36 -7.16 8.60 1.76
C TRP A 36 -6.85 9.08 0.35
N VAL A 37 -6.06 8.29 -0.38
CA VAL A 37 -5.67 8.60 -1.74
C VAL A 37 -6.38 7.65 -2.70
N GLU A 38 -7.14 8.21 -3.62
CA GLU A 38 -7.84 7.43 -4.65
C GLU A 38 -6.85 7.01 -5.73
N LEU A 39 -6.95 5.77 -6.21
CA LEU A 39 -5.92 5.15 -7.03
C LEU A 39 -6.26 5.05 -8.52
N ALA A 40 -7.44 5.49 -8.93
CA ALA A 40 -7.87 5.38 -10.33
C ALA A 40 -6.94 6.14 -11.32
N ASP A 41 -6.38 7.26 -10.86
CA ASP A 41 -5.36 8.00 -11.60
C ASP A 41 -4.07 8.01 -10.77
N PRO A 42 -3.09 7.16 -11.09
CA PRO A 42 -1.87 7.05 -10.28
C PRO A 42 -1.05 8.34 -10.20
N ASP A 43 -0.99 9.13 -11.23
CA ASP A 43 -0.22 10.38 -11.22
C ASP A 43 -0.87 11.42 -10.32
N LYS A 44 -2.20 11.51 -10.33
CA LYS A 44 -2.95 12.36 -9.40
C LYS A 44 -2.79 11.87 -7.96
N ALA A 45 -2.81 10.55 -7.76
CA ALA A 45 -2.60 9.95 -6.44
C ALA A 45 -1.24 10.36 -5.87
N VAL A 46 -0.18 10.29 -6.67
CA VAL A 46 1.17 10.71 -6.26
C VAL A 46 1.19 12.18 -5.87
N ALA A 47 0.61 13.06 -6.70
CA ALA A 47 0.60 14.49 -6.42
C ALA A 47 -0.11 14.81 -5.10
N GLU A 48 -1.26 14.19 -4.86
CA GLU A 48 -2.01 14.38 -3.62
C GLU A 48 -1.27 13.81 -2.40
N ALA A 49 -0.71 12.62 -2.54
CA ALA A 49 0.01 11.96 -1.44
C ALA A 49 1.26 12.74 -1.02
N LEU A 50 1.99 13.32 -1.96
CA LEU A 50 3.20 14.09 -1.66
C LEU A 50 2.93 15.36 -0.84
N GLU A 51 1.69 15.80 -0.73
CA GLU A 51 1.32 16.88 0.18
C GLU A 51 1.34 16.43 1.65
N CYS A 52 1.36 15.13 1.90
CA CYS A 52 1.37 14.55 3.24
C CYS A 52 2.79 14.35 3.76
N ALA A 53 2.92 14.20 5.08
CA ALA A 53 4.21 14.05 5.75
C ALA A 53 4.84 12.66 5.55
N GLY A 54 4.02 11.63 5.33
CA GLY A 54 4.48 10.26 5.15
C GLY A 54 3.47 9.42 4.41
N LEU A 55 3.86 8.19 4.10
CA LEU A 55 3.05 7.21 3.39
C LEU A 55 2.92 5.94 4.22
N LEU A 56 1.70 5.45 4.38
CA LEU A 56 1.45 4.13 4.96
C LEU A 56 0.86 3.23 3.88
N LEU A 57 1.53 2.11 3.62
CA LEU A 57 1.07 1.07 2.70
C LEU A 57 0.37 0.00 3.54
N PRO A 58 -0.97 -0.09 3.49
CA PRO A 58 -1.73 -0.96 4.37
C PRO A 58 -1.79 -2.40 3.90
N GLY A 59 -2.38 -3.26 4.70
CA GLY A 59 -2.66 -4.64 4.37
C GLY A 59 -3.62 -4.80 3.19
N GLY A 60 -3.81 -6.04 2.77
CA GLY A 60 -4.67 -6.40 1.65
C GLY A 60 -4.32 -7.77 1.12
N GLY A 61 -4.81 -8.08 -0.08
CA GLY A 61 -4.52 -9.34 -0.76
C GLY A 61 -3.12 -9.39 -1.37
N ASP A 62 -2.88 -10.40 -2.17
CA ASP A 62 -1.57 -10.62 -2.77
C ASP A 62 -1.25 -9.62 -3.89
N ILE A 63 0.04 -9.40 -4.12
CA ILE A 63 0.54 -8.61 -5.25
C ILE A 63 0.53 -9.50 -6.49
N GLU A 64 0.25 -8.92 -7.67
CA GLU A 64 0.34 -9.64 -8.94
C GLU A 64 1.77 -10.19 -9.12
N PRO A 65 1.94 -11.53 -9.20
CA PRO A 65 3.28 -12.12 -9.26
C PRO A 65 4.15 -11.69 -10.43
N SER A 66 3.55 -11.29 -11.55
CA SER A 66 4.31 -10.79 -12.70
C SER A 66 5.13 -9.54 -12.37
N LEU A 67 4.72 -8.78 -11.35
CA LEU A 67 5.42 -7.57 -10.93
C LEU A 67 6.74 -7.84 -10.20
N PHE A 68 6.95 -9.08 -9.74
CA PHE A 68 8.24 -9.50 -9.19
C PHE A 68 8.84 -10.71 -9.96
N GLY A 69 8.50 -10.81 -11.24
CA GLY A 69 9.12 -11.75 -12.17
C GLY A 69 8.64 -13.20 -12.09
N GLN A 70 7.48 -13.45 -11.52
CA GLN A 70 6.93 -14.80 -11.37
C GLN A 70 5.62 -14.99 -12.11
N GLU A 71 5.31 -16.24 -12.47
CA GLU A 71 3.99 -16.61 -12.93
C GLU A 71 3.08 -16.88 -11.74
N ARG A 72 1.80 -16.49 -11.86
CA ARG A 72 0.81 -16.70 -10.82
C ARG A 72 0.49 -18.17 -10.65
N ILE A 73 0.56 -18.67 -9.41
CA ILE A 73 0.15 -20.05 -9.08
C ILE A 73 -1.29 -20.05 -8.53
N PRO A 74 -1.99 -21.22 -8.57
CA PRO A 74 -3.39 -21.29 -8.10
C PRO A 74 -3.58 -20.87 -6.63
N ALA A 75 -2.58 -21.04 -5.78
CA ALA A 75 -2.66 -20.68 -4.37
C ALA A 75 -2.51 -19.16 -4.12
N CYS A 76 -2.10 -18.38 -5.13
CA CYS A 76 -2.04 -16.93 -5.03
C CYS A 76 -3.44 -16.33 -4.93
N GLY A 77 -3.66 -15.41 -3.99
CA GLY A 77 -4.92 -14.70 -3.88
C GLY A 77 -5.14 -13.73 -5.03
N GLU A 78 -6.34 -13.15 -5.10
CA GLU A 78 -6.71 -12.22 -6.17
C GLU A 78 -6.02 -10.87 -5.96
N PRO A 79 -5.15 -10.43 -6.88
CA PRO A 79 -4.50 -9.12 -6.76
C PRO A 79 -5.49 -7.98 -6.97
N ASN A 80 -5.11 -6.80 -6.47
CA ASN A 80 -5.86 -5.56 -6.70
C ASN A 80 -5.11 -4.72 -7.74
N PRO A 81 -5.59 -4.65 -8.98
CA PRO A 81 -4.88 -3.95 -10.07
C PRO A 81 -4.67 -2.46 -9.82
N LEU A 82 -5.61 -1.78 -9.16
CA LEU A 82 -5.47 -0.36 -8.85
C LEU A 82 -4.31 -0.12 -7.90
N ARG A 83 -4.22 -0.92 -6.86
CA ARG A 83 -3.14 -0.82 -5.88
C ARG A 83 -1.80 -1.20 -6.49
N ASP A 84 -1.77 -2.28 -7.29
CA ASP A 84 -0.55 -2.76 -7.94
C ASP A 84 0.00 -1.76 -8.97
N ALA A 85 -0.87 -0.96 -9.59
CA ALA A 85 -0.44 0.09 -10.50
C ALA A 85 0.03 1.37 -9.78
N ALA A 86 -0.64 1.76 -8.71
CA ALA A 86 -0.41 3.05 -8.04
C ALA A 86 0.64 2.99 -6.92
N GLU A 87 0.66 1.92 -6.13
CA GLU A 87 1.55 1.84 -4.97
C GLU A 87 3.04 1.88 -5.32
N PRO A 88 3.52 1.25 -6.40
CA PRO A 88 4.92 1.41 -6.80
C PRO A 88 5.29 2.86 -7.12
N LYS A 89 4.40 3.60 -7.76
CA LYS A 89 4.61 5.02 -8.07
C LYS A 89 4.65 5.86 -6.80
N LEU A 90 3.75 5.59 -5.86
CA LEU A 90 3.74 6.25 -4.55
C LEU A 90 5.04 5.97 -3.79
N LEU A 91 5.47 4.72 -3.76
CA LEU A 91 6.70 4.31 -3.09
C LEU A 91 7.91 5.06 -3.65
N HIS A 92 8.09 5.03 -4.96
CA HIS A 92 9.24 5.68 -5.60
C HIS A 92 9.21 7.19 -5.42
N ALA A 93 8.04 7.82 -5.48
CA ALA A 93 7.90 9.26 -5.27
C ALA A 93 8.28 9.66 -3.83
N PHE A 94 7.85 8.90 -2.83
CA PHE A 94 8.19 9.17 -1.43
C PHE A 94 9.65 8.92 -1.13
N LEU A 95 10.27 7.89 -1.72
CA LEU A 95 11.70 7.66 -1.61
C LEU A 95 12.48 8.82 -2.22
N ALA A 96 12.10 9.28 -3.41
CA ALA A 96 12.76 10.41 -4.06
C ALA A 96 12.61 11.71 -3.26
N ALA A 97 11.47 11.90 -2.60
CA ALA A 97 11.21 13.07 -1.76
C ALA A 97 11.87 13.00 -0.37
N GLY A 98 12.43 11.86 0.00
CA GLY A 98 13.02 11.65 1.33
C GLY A 98 11.98 11.61 2.44
N LYS A 99 10.74 11.25 2.14
CA LYS A 99 9.66 11.17 3.13
C LYS A 99 9.50 9.76 3.68
N PRO A 100 9.11 9.62 4.96
CA PRO A 100 8.98 8.31 5.59
C PRO A 100 7.86 7.45 4.98
N ILE A 101 8.12 6.14 4.96
CA ILE A 101 7.20 5.12 4.45
C ILE A 101 7.10 4.00 5.47
N LEU A 102 5.89 3.56 5.77
CA LEU A 102 5.63 2.41 6.63
C LEU A 102 4.79 1.39 5.85
N GLY A 103 5.26 0.14 5.79
CA GLY A 103 4.50 -0.98 5.22
C GLY A 103 3.96 -1.89 6.31
N ILE A 104 2.70 -2.30 6.20
CA ILE A 104 2.05 -3.23 7.12
C ILE A 104 1.48 -4.39 6.32
N CYS A 105 1.83 -5.63 6.68
CA CYS A 105 1.39 -6.85 5.98
C CYS A 105 1.70 -6.79 4.49
N ARG A 106 0.68 -6.66 3.63
CA ARG A 106 0.88 -6.48 2.19
C ARG A 106 1.83 -5.33 1.87
N GLY A 107 1.82 -4.28 2.66
CA GLY A 107 2.74 -3.14 2.50
C GLY A 107 4.21 -3.53 2.60
N ILE A 108 4.56 -4.49 3.46
CA ILE A 108 5.92 -5.04 3.54
C ILE A 108 6.28 -5.75 2.24
N GLN A 109 5.34 -6.48 1.66
CA GLN A 109 5.52 -7.18 0.39
C GLN A 109 5.72 -6.20 -0.76
N VAL A 110 4.96 -5.10 -0.78
CA VAL A 110 5.12 -4.02 -1.76
C VAL A 110 6.53 -3.45 -1.69
N LEU A 111 7.01 -3.11 -0.50
CA LEU A 111 8.37 -2.61 -0.31
C LEU A 111 9.41 -3.59 -0.85
N ASN A 112 9.30 -4.87 -0.50
CA ASN A 112 10.25 -5.89 -0.94
C ASN A 112 10.21 -6.06 -2.46
N ALA A 113 9.03 -6.27 -3.05
CA ALA A 113 8.89 -6.56 -4.47
C ALA A 113 9.34 -5.40 -5.36
N PHE A 114 8.94 -4.18 -5.02
CA PHE A 114 9.24 -3.01 -5.85
C PHE A 114 10.61 -2.39 -5.57
N LEU A 115 11.34 -2.90 -4.58
CA LEU A 115 12.74 -2.56 -4.35
C LEU A 115 13.69 -3.67 -4.85
N GLY A 116 13.18 -4.62 -5.63
CA GLY A 116 13.96 -5.64 -6.31
C GLY A 116 13.95 -7.03 -5.68
N GLY A 117 13.15 -7.24 -4.62
CA GLY A 117 13.03 -8.55 -3.97
C GLY A 117 11.99 -9.45 -4.63
N GLU A 118 11.92 -10.67 -4.16
CA GLU A 118 10.96 -11.69 -4.57
C GLU A 118 10.11 -12.13 -3.39
N LEU A 119 8.96 -12.75 -3.68
CA LEU A 119 8.01 -13.22 -2.68
C LEU A 119 7.65 -14.68 -2.91
N TYR A 120 7.38 -15.40 -1.83
CA TYR A 120 6.65 -16.65 -1.89
C TYR A 120 5.16 -16.33 -2.04
N GLN A 121 4.51 -16.91 -3.03
CA GLN A 121 3.08 -16.67 -3.30
C GLN A 121 2.18 -17.34 -2.27
N ASP A 122 2.63 -18.44 -1.69
CA ASP A 122 1.98 -19.14 -0.58
C ASP A 122 3.05 -19.86 0.24
N ILE A 123 3.04 -19.65 1.54
CA ILE A 123 4.01 -20.28 2.44
C ILE A 123 3.59 -21.68 2.91
N LYS A 124 2.33 -22.06 2.70
CA LYS A 124 1.84 -23.38 3.14
C LYS A 124 2.58 -24.57 2.53
N PRO A 125 3.00 -24.52 1.24
CA PRO A 125 3.77 -25.63 0.67
C PRO A 125 5.19 -25.76 1.22
N LEU A 126 5.68 -24.79 1.93
CA LEU A 126 7.00 -24.81 2.54
C LEU A 126 6.96 -25.58 3.86
#